data_0dc668325d4d24d0ff9853e361322e54
#
_entry.id   0dc668325d4d24d0ff9853e361322e54
#
_cell.length_a   1.000
_cell.length_b   1.000
_cell.length_c   1.000
_cell.angle_alpha   90.00
_cell.angle_beta   90.00
_cell.angle_gamma   90.00
#
_symmetry.space_group_name_H-M   'P 1'
#
loop_
_entity.id
_entity.type
_entity.pdbx_description
1 polymer ?
#
loop_
_entity_poly.entity_id
_entity_poly.type
_entity_poly.pdbx_seq_one_letter_code
_entity_poly.pdbx_strand_id
1 'polypeptide(L)'
;MKLLYSDILPAGIDENQITVTDCFNEQISDCDGIDIAVGYVSKAALEELDTLIFKHSIGYVNLVMGMYYVDGMPEGTYRTALALNEKWRDKGVGEIRMVRAFKYHGKLYVFHKNGDVKSAIIGSANLGVIKLEANNLRQYEVSGLTTELSECREILDLVRKLQNNRCSANIAD
;
A
#
# COMPACT_ATOMS: atom_id res chain seq x y z
N MET A 1 14.83 6.41 -10.83
CA MET A 1 14.17 6.24 -9.51
C MET A 1 14.53 7.39 -8.58
N LYS A 2 13.55 7.96 -7.88
CA LYS A 2 13.77 9.03 -6.89
C LYS A 2 13.72 8.44 -5.49
N LEU A 3 14.74 8.68 -4.65
CA LEU A 3 14.80 8.19 -3.28
C LEU A 3 13.80 8.93 -2.39
N LEU A 4 13.12 8.18 -1.52
CA LEU A 4 12.16 8.66 -0.53
C LEU A 4 12.68 8.36 0.87
N TYR A 5 12.48 9.31 1.77
CA TYR A 5 13.12 9.32 3.09
C TYR A 5 12.08 9.26 4.22
N SER A 6 12.56 9.09 5.44
CA SER A 6 11.82 9.40 6.66
C SER A 6 12.38 10.69 7.27
N ASP A 7 11.51 11.53 7.81
CA ASP A 7 11.91 12.73 8.54
C ASP A 7 11.93 12.44 10.04
N ILE A 8 13.04 11.86 10.49
CA ILE A 8 13.23 11.44 11.89
C ILE A 8 14.58 11.94 12.38
N LEU A 9 14.58 12.89 13.33
CA LEU A 9 15.80 13.43 13.93
C LEU A 9 16.61 12.33 14.62
N PRO A 10 17.97 12.36 14.54
CA PRO A 10 18.79 13.40 13.89
C PRO A 10 18.95 13.28 12.36
N ALA A 11 18.34 12.29 11.72
CA ALA A 11 18.39 12.08 10.28
C ALA A 11 17.17 12.70 9.56
N GLY A 12 16.94 13.99 9.77
CA GLY A 12 15.87 14.74 9.10
C GLY A 12 16.11 14.90 7.59
N ILE A 13 15.09 15.35 6.87
CA ILE A 13 15.17 15.60 5.42
C ILE A 13 15.77 16.96 5.09
N ASP A 14 16.44 17.05 3.94
CA ASP A 14 16.92 18.29 3.33
C ASP A 14 15.85 18.90 2.40
N GLU A 15 16.08 20.15 1.99
CA GLU A 15 15.15 20.95 1.16
C GLU A 15 14.69 20.25 -0.14
N ASN A 16 15.57 19.45 -0.76
CA ASN A 16 15.29 18.76 -2.02
C ASN A 16 14.83 17.31 -1.85
N GLN A 17 14.61 16.87 -0.61
CA GLN A 17 14.18 15.53 -0.27
C GLN A 17 12.68 15.51 0.00
N ILE A 18 12.06 14.35 -0.20
CA ILE A 18 10.65 14.11 0.09
C ILE A 18 10.51 12.84 0.94
N THR A 19 9.57 12.83 1.86
CA THR A 19 9.27 11.64 2.66
C THR A 19 8.45 10.63 1.86
N VAL A 20 8.49 9.37 2.30
CA VAL A 20 7.61 8.32 1.75
C VAL A 20 6.14 8.71 1.90
N THR A 21 5.77 9.27 3.05
CA THR A 21 4.40 9.70 3.36
C THR A 21 3.92 10.80 2.43
N ASP A 22 4.72 11.86 2.26
CA ASP A 22 4.35 12.98 1.40
C ASP A 22 4.27 12.54 -0.08
N CYS A 23 5.22 11.73 -0.53
CA CYS A 23 5.19 11.19 -1.88
C CYS A 23 3.95 10.30 -2.11
N PHE A 24 3.61 9.42 -1.16
CA PHE A 24 2.39 8.62 -1.25
C PHE A 24 1.15 9.50 -1.39
N ASN A 25 1.03 10.54 -0.55
CA ASN A 25 -0.09 11.47 -0.60
C ASN A 25 -0.17 12.23 -1.92
N GLU A 26 0.97 12.66 -2.48
CA GLU A 26 1.02 13.27 -3.82
C GLU A 26 0.53 12.30 -4.90
N GLN A 27 1.02 11.07 -4.89
CA GLN A 27 0.67 10.09 -5.91
C GLN A 27 -0.80 9.68 -5.83
N ILE A 28 -1.35 9.43 -4.64
CA ILE A 28 -2.75 9.02 -4.48
C ILE A 28 -3.73 10.15 -4.82
N SER A 29 -3.35 11.40 -4.60
CA SER A 29 -4.19 12.56 -4.96
C SER A 29 -4.35 12.78 -6.46
N ASP A 30 -3.46 12.21 -7.26
CA ASP A 30 -3.44 12.32 -8.73
C ASP A 30 -3.46 10.94 -9.41
N CYS A 31 -4.23 10.01 -8.85
CA CYS A 31 -4.47 8.71 -9.47
C CYS A 31 -5.96 8.36 -9.41
N ASP A 32 -6.40 7.39 -10.20
CA ASP A 32 -7.75 6.86 -10.22
C ASP A 32 -7.83 5.38 -9.87
N GLY A 33 -6.68 4.74 -9.65
CA GLY A 33 -6.58 3.36 -9.19
C GLY A 33 -5.25 3.11 -8.47
N ILE A 34 -5.25 2.14 -7.55
CA ILE A 34 -4.05 1.74 -6.81
C ILE A 34 -4.03 0.23 -6.54
N ASP A 35 -2.88 -0.39 -6.83
CA ASP A 35 -2.53 -1.73 -6.39
C ASP A 35 -1.48 -1.65 -5.29
N ILE A 36 -1.72 -2.34 -4.17
CA ILE A 36 -0.84 -2.36 -3.01
C ILE A 36 -0.50 -3.79 -2.64
N ALA A 37 0.78 -4.08 -2.45
CA ALA A 37 1.24 -5.34 -1.87
C ALA A 37 2.24 -5.04 -0.75
N VAL A 38 1.87 -5.36 0.48
CA VAL A 38 2.66 -5.10 1.69
C VAL A 38 2.69 -6.31 2.61
N GLY A 39 3.67 -6.37 3.52
CA GLY A 39 3.74 -7.44 4.50
C GLY A 39 2.68 -7.29 5.59
N TYR A 40 2.59 -6.10 6.16
CA TYR A 40 1.73 -5.79 7.30
C TYR A 40 0.92 -4.51 7.09
N VAL A 41 -0.21 -4.42 7.78
CA VAL A 41 -1.04 -3.23 7.87
C VAL A 41 -1.44 -2.99 9.33
N SER A 42 -1.76 -1.74 9.68
CA SER A 42 -2.41 -1.42 10.95
C SER A 42 -3.88 -1.06 10.73
N LYS A 43 -4.67 -1.12 11.79
CA LYS A 43 -6.06 -0.65 11.76
C LYS A 43 -6.14 0.81 11.30
N ALA A 44 -5.32 1.69 11.90
CA ALA A 44 -5.30 3.11 11.55
C ALA A 44 -4.92 3.36 10.08
N ALA A 45 -3.96 2.59 9.54
CA ALA A 45 -3.57 2.70 8.14
C ALA A 45 -4.68 2.24 7.18
N LEU A 46 -5.40 1.18 7.52
CA LEU A 46 -6.57 0.72 6.74
C LEU A 46 -7.68 1.77 6.70
N GLU A 47 -8.00 2.35 7.85
CA GLU A 47 -9.02 3.41 7.96
C GLU A 47 -8.61 4.67 7.17
N GLU A 48 -7.34 5.04 7.22
CA GLU A 48 -6.81 6.16 6.43
C GLU A 48 -6.84 5.88 4.93
N LEU A 49 -6.46 4.68 4.50
CA LEU A 49 -6.54 4.29 3.09
C LEU A 49 -7.98 4.38 2.58
N ASP A 50 -8.94 3.88 3.35
CA ASP A 50 -10.38 4.01 3.02
C ASP A 50 -10.79 5.48 2.86
N THR A 51 -10.38 6.33 3.77
CA THR A 51 -10.64 7.77 3.71
C THR A 51 -10.06 8.39 2.42
N LEU A 52 -8.82 8.07 2.08
CA LEU A 52 -8.16 8.59 0.88
C LEU A 52 -8.80 8.09 -0.42
N ILE A 53 -9.22 6.83 -0.47
CA ILE A 53 -9.92 6.25 -1.63
C ILE A 53 -11.17 7.06 -1.96
N PHE A 54 -12.01 7.34 -0.99
CA PHE A 54 -13.25 8.08 -1.22
C PHE A 54 -13.04 9.59 -1.35
N LYS A 55 -12.07 10.16 -0.64
CA LYS A 55 -11.69 11.58 -0.77
C LYS A 55 -11.22 11.91 -2.20
N HIS A 56 -10.43 11.05 -2.81
CA HIS A 56 -9.86 11.26 -4.14
C HIS A 56 -10.64 10.57 -5.27
N SER A 57 -11.81 10.01 -4.97
CA SER A 57 -12.67 9.33 -5.95
C SER A 57 -11.93 8.21 -6.70
N ILE A 58 -11.14 7.42 -5.99
CA ILE A 58 -10.40 6.29 -6.55
C ILE A 58 -11.38 5.17 -6.89
N GLY A 59 -11.44 4.79 -8.15
CA GLY A 59 -12.40 3.79 -8.65
C GLY A 59 -11.90 2.35 -8.59
N TYR A 60 -10.61 2.15 -8.29
CA TYR A 60 -10.00 0.83 -8.22
C TYR A 60 -8.98 0.76 -7.08
N VAL A 61 -9.14 -0.21 -6.20
CA VAL A 61 -8.16 -0.53 -5.15
C VAL A 61 -8.03 -2.05 -4.99
N ASN A 62 -6.80 -2.53 -4.94
CA ASN A 62 -6.51 -3.90 -4.55
C ASN A 62 -5.38 -3.91 -3.53
N LEU A 63 -5.65 -4.44 -2.35
CA LEU A 63 -4.69 -4.54 -1.25
C LEU A 63 -4.36 -6.01 -1.00
N VAL A 64 -3.08 -6.37 -1.16
CA VAL A 64 -2.56 -7.70 -0.83
C VAL A 64 -1.71 -7.61 0.43
N MET A 65 -2.03 -8.43 1.44
CA MET A 65 -1.29 -8.54 2.69
C MET A 65 -0.52 -9.86 2.72
N GLY A 66 0.78 -9.80 3.05
CA GLY A 66 1.70 -10.90 2.80
C GLY A 66 2.04 -11.79 3.97
N MET A 67 1.92 -11.31 5.22
CA MET A 67 2.49 -12.00 6.38
C MET A 67 1.47 -12.66 7.31
N TYR A 68 0.25 -12.19 7.31
CA TYR A 68 -0.72 -12.51 8.35
C TYR A 68 -1.29 -13.93 8.33
N TYR A 69 -1.31 -14.60 7.19
CA TYR A 69 -1.83 -15.97 7.11
C TYR A 69 -1.04 -16.95 7.99
N VAL A 70 0.27 -16.74 8.10
CA VAL A 70 1.16 -17.56 8.93
C VAL A 70 1.32 -16.99 10.33
N ASP A 71 1.54 -15.68 10.43
CA ASP A 71 1.86 -15.01 11.70
C ASP A 71 0.62 -14.69 12.54
N GLY A 72 -0.57 -14.74 11.95
CA GLY A 72 -1.82 -14.28 12.57
C GLY A 72 -1.99 -12.77 12.51
N MET A 73 -3.23 -12.31 12.50
CA MET A 73 -3.60 -10.89 12.46
C MET A 73 -4.25 -10.48 13.78
N PRO A 74 -3.91 -9.31 14.36
CA PRO A 74 -4.64 -8.77 15.49
C PRO A 74 -6.14 -8.65 15.20
N GLU A 75 -6.99 -9.04 16.15
CA GLU A 75 -8.44 -9.13 15.95
C GLU A 75 -9.07 -7.82 15.45
N GLY A 76 -8.69 -6.68 16.05
CA GLY A 76 -9.20 -5.37 15.63
C GLY A 76 -8.81 -5.00 14.20
N THR A 77 -7.60 -5.30 13.79
CA THR A 77 -7.13 -5.10 12.40
C THR A 77 -7.88 -6.02 11.44
N TYR A 78 -8.08 -7.28 11.81
CA TYR A 78 -8.81 -8.25 10.99
C TYR A 78 -10.27 -7.85 10.77
N ARG A 79 -10.96 -7.45 11.84
CA ARG A 79 -12.35 -6.97 11.75
C ARG A 79 -12.47 -5.72 10.86
N THR A 80 -11.54 -4.79 10.98
CA THR A 80 -11.50 -3.60 10.11
C THR A 80 -11.27 -3.99 8.66
N ALA A 81 -10.30 -4.87 8.41
CA ALA A 81 -10.03 -5.34 7.05
C ALA A 81 -11.23 -6.05 6.41
N LEU A 82 -11.95 -6.90 7.16
CA LEU A 82 -13.18 -7.54 6.69
C LEU A 82 -14.26 -6.51 6.33
N ALA A 83 -14.52 -5.54 7.22
CA ALA A 83 -15.53 -4.51 6.99
C ALA A 83 -15.20 -3.65 5.76
N LEU A 84 -13.94 -3.27 5.59
CA LEU A 84 -13.50 -2.50 4.42
C LEU A 84 -13.55 -3.32 3.14
N ASN A 85 -13.19 -4.60 3.19
CA ASN A 85 -13.30 -5.51 2.04
C ASN A 85 -14.76 -5.62 1.56
N GLU A 86 -15.71 -5.80 2.48
CA GLU A 86 -17.14 -5.80 2.16
C GLU A 86 -17.56 -4.46 1.54
N LYS A 87 -17.24 -3.35 2.18
CA LYS A 87 -17.55 -2.00 1.69
C LYS A 87 -16.99 -1.75 0.28
N TRP A 88 -15.73 -2.11 0.03
CA TRP A 88 -15.09 -1.88 -1.27
C TRP A 88 -15.70 -2.75 -2.37
N ARG A 89 -16.03 -4.00 -2.04
CA ARG A 89 -16.72 -4.90 -2.97
C ARG A 89 -18.14 -4.41 -3.30
N ASP A 90 -18.89 -3.99 -2.29
CA ASP A 90 -20.26 -3.45 -2.48
C ASP A 90 -20.27 -2.18 -3.29
N LYS A 91 -19.27 -1.33 -3.13
CA LYS A 91 -19.07 -0.11 -3.91
C LYS A 91 -18.48 -0.38 -5.31
N GLY A 92 -18.03 -1.60 -5.58
CA GLY A 92 -17.39 -1.96 -6.85
C GLY A 92 -16.01 -1.32 -7.05
N VAL A 93 -15.33 -0.91 -5.96
CA VAL A 93 -14.02 -0.26 -6.07
C VAL A 93 -12.85 -1.21 -5.85
N GLY A 94 -13.04 -2.36 -5.19
CA GLY A 94 -11.95 -3.32 -5.02
C GLY A 94 -12.12 -4.34 -3.92
N GLU A 95 -10.98 -4.89 -3.48
CA GLU A 95 -10.94 -5.97 -2.48
C GLU A 95 -9.64 -5.97 -1.68
N ILE A 96 -9.66 -6.72 -0.57
CA ILE A 96 -8.49 -7.04 0.26
C ILE A 96 -8.21 -8.53 0.13
N ARG A 97 -6.96 -8.89 -0.15
CA ARG A 97 -6.49 -10.26 -0.30
C ARG A 97 -5.37 -10.58 0.67
N MET A 98 -5.24 -11.84 1.03
CA MET A 98 -4.19 -12.35 1.91
C MET A 98 -3.38 -13.43 1.18
N VAL A 99 -2.05 -13.28 1.13
CA VAL A 99 -1.16 -14.31 0.58
C VAL A 99 -1.17 -15.53 1.49
N ARG A 100 -1.40 -16.71 0.91
CA ARG A 100 -1.47 -17.98 1.63
C ARG A 100 -0.39 -18.98 1.24
N ALA A 101 0.18 -18.83 0.05
CA ALA A 101 1.14 -19.79 -0.50
C ALA A 101 2.54 -19.68 0.12
N PHE A 102 2.91 -18.48 0.62
CA PHE A 102 4.23 -18.19 1.20
C PHE A 102 4.14 -16.92 2.03
N LYS A 103 5.21 -16.59 2.78
CA LYS A 103 5.34 -15.30 3.45
C LYS A 103 5.83 -14.26 2.44
N TYR A 104 5.06 -13.21 2.24
CA TYR A 104 5.44 -12.08 1.39
C TYR A 104 5.73 -10.85 2.26
N HIS A 105 6.95 -10.33 2.19
CA HIS A 105 7.40 -9.18 2.99
C HIS A 105 7.81 -7.97 2.14
N GLY A 106 7.60 -7.99 0.84
CA GLY A 106 7.80 -6.84 -0.04
C GLY A 106 6.81 -5.70 0.24
N LYS A 107 7.13 -4.51 -0.21
CA LYS A 107 6.26 -3.33 -0.10
C LYS A 107 6.26 -2.60 -1.43
N LEU A 108 5.14 -2.72 -2.11
CA LEU A 108 4.92 -2.20 -3.46
C LEU A 108 3.62 -1.42 -3.50
N TYR A 109 3.66 -0.26 -4.13
CA TYR A 109 2.50 0.59 -4.39
C TYR A 109 2.52 0.99 -5.86
N VAL A 110 1.46 0.68 -6.60
CA VAL A 110 1.37 0.99 -8.02
C VAL A 110 0.16 1.89 -8.25
N PHE A 111 0.41 3.08 -8.76
CA PHE A 111 -0.62 4.09 -9.01
C PHE A 111 -0.99 4.11 -10.49
N HIS A 112 -2.31 4.13 -10.75
CA HIS A 112 -2.88 4.14 -12.09
C HIS A 112 -3.55 5.47 -12.41
N LYS A 113 -3.52 5.86 -13.67
CA LYS A 113 -4.21 7.03 -14.20
C LYS A 113 -4.70 6.74 -15.62
N ASN A 114 -5.99 7.01 -15.87
CA ASN A 114 -6.59 6.83 -17.19
C ASN A 114 -6.37 5.42 -17.79
N GLY A 115 -6.47 4.39 -16.96
CA GLY A 115 -6.35 2.99 -17.40
C GLY A 115 -4.92 2.47 -17.60
N ASP A 116 -3.89 3.27 -17.33
CA ASP A 116 -2.49 2.84 -17.42
C ASP A 116 -1.75 3.09 -16.08
N VAL A 117 -0.62 2.42 -15.92
CA VAL A 117 0.26 2.65 -14.78
C VAL A 117 0.94 4.02 -14.92
N LYS A 118 0.93 4.80 -13.84
CA LYS A 118 1.50 6.15 -13.77
C LYS A 118 2.86 6.16 -13.05
N SER A 119 2.90 5.51 -11.90
CA SER A 119 4.09 5.50 -11.05
C SER A 119 4.05 4.32 -10.09
N ALA A 120 5.18 4.01 -9.48
CA ALA A 120 5.26 2.99 -8.46
C ALA A 120 6.23 3.37 -7.34
N ILE A 121 5.93 2.94 -6.12
CA ILE A 121 6.83 3.03 -4.97
C ILE A 121 7.25 1.61 -4.57
N ILE A 122 8.55 1.41 -4.38
CA ILE A 122 9.14 0.17 -3.87
C ILE A 122 10.08 0.49 -2.71
N GLY A 123 10.02 -0.26 -1.63
CA GLY A 123 10.95 -0.06 -0.52
C GLY A 123 10.61 -0.83 0.74
N SER A 124 10.93 -0.23 1.88
CA SER A 124 10.77 -0.86 3.19
C SER A 124 9.43 -0.55 3.88
N ALA A 125 8.73 0.51 3.45
CA ALA A 125 7.57 1.05 4.15
C ALA A 125 6.29 0.23 3.96
N ASN A 126 5.78 -0.38 5.03
CA ASN A 126 4.42 -0.93 5.09
C ASN A 126 3.37 0.18 5.05
N LEU A 127 2.09 -0.21 4.95
CA LEU A 127 0.97 0.73 4.80
C LEU A 127 0.86 1.77 5.94
N GLY A 128 1.40 1.49 7.12
CA GLY A 128 1.44 2.44 8.25
C GLY A 128 2.09 3.78 7.93
N VAL A 129 2.90 3.85 6.87
CA VAL A 129 3.54 5.10 6.42
C VAL A 129 2.54 6.17 5.97
N ILE A 130 1.34 5.80 5.55
CA ILE A 130 0.32 6.76 5.10
C ILE A 130 -0.33 7.54 6.24
N LYS A 131 -0.26 7.00 7.47
CA LYS A 131 -0.71 7.68 8.68
C LYS A 131 0.31 7.50 9.79
N LEU A 132 1.21 8.48 9.90
CA LEU A 132 2.23 8.49 10.94
C LEU A 132 1.60 8.77 12.29
N GLU A 133 1.80 7.87 13.24
CA GLU A 133 1.43 8.08 14.63
C GLU A 133 2.54 8.84 15.36
N ALA A 134 2.16 9.65 16.36
CA ALA A 134 3.10 10.31 17.26
C ALA A 134 3.73 9.27 18.17
N ASN A 135 4.78 8.62 17.70
CA ASN A 135 5.52 7.59 18.42
C ASN A 135 7.02 7.90 18.39
N ASN A 136 7.66 7.91 19.55
CA ASN A 136 9.10 8.17 19.70
C ASN A 136 9.98 7.06 19.11
N LEU A 137 9.42 5.88 18.84
CA LEU A 137 10.12 4.72 18.29
C LEU A 137 9.69 4.40 16.86
N ARG A 138 9.42 5.40 16.03
CA ARG A 138 9.13 5.21 14.61
C ARG A 138 10.29 4.54 13.90
N GLN A 139 9.97 3.60 13.01
CA GLN A 139 10.97 3.01 12.13
C GLN A 139 11.37 4.00 11.04
N TYR A 140 12.66 4.09 10.75
CA TYR A 140 13.15 4.82 9.60
C TYR A 140 12.92 3.97 8.33
N GLU A 141 12.07 4.47 7.44
CA GLU A 141 11.73 3.80 6.19
C GLU A 141 12.42 4.48 5.01
N VAL A 142 12.87 3.69 4.06
CA VAL A 142 13.46 4.14 2.80
C VAL A 142 12.72 3.48 1.66
N SER A 143 12.35 4.27 0.66
CA SER A 143 11.69 3.75 -0.53
C SER A 143 12.17 4.50 -1.78
N GLY A 144 11.78 4.05 -2.94
CA GLY A 144 12.03 4.72 -4.21
C GLY A 144 10.75 4.89 -4.99
N LEU A 145 10.58 6.07 -5.59
CA LEU A 145 9.54 6.35 -6.59
C LEU A 145 10.12 6.17 -7.98
N THR A 146 9.47 5.39 -8.81
CA THR A 146 9.74 5.35 -10.26
C THR A 146 8.53 5.82 -11.05
N THR A 147 8.81 6.57 -12.12
CA THR A 147 7.84 6.95 -13.17
C THR A 147 8.25 6.35 -14.52
N GLU A 148 9.33 5.56 -14.53
CA GLU A 148 9.76 4.84 -15.72
C GLU A 148 8.76 3.72 -16.02
N LEU A 149 8.14 3.78 -17.19
CA LEU A 149 7.00 2.92 -17.54
C LEU A 149 7.34 1.43 -17.52
N SER A 150 8.55 1.06 -17.98
CA SER A 150 9.00 -0.33 -17.95
C SER A 150 9.16 -0.87 -16.53
N GLU A 151 9.75 -0.08 -15.63
CA GLU A 151 9.89 -0.43 -14.22
C GLU A 151 8.51 -0.53 -13.53
N CYS A 152 7.63 0.43 -13.77
CA CYS A 152 6.26 0.42 -13.22
C CYS A 152 5.49 -0.83 -13.66
N ARG A 153 5.60 -1.22 -14.93
CA ARG A 153 4.93 -2.42 -15.45
C ARG A 153 5.50 -3.70 -14.86
N GLU A 154 6.81 -3.79 -14.67
CA GLU A 154 7.44 -4.94 -14.02
C GLU A 154 6.97 -5.09 -12.57
N ILE A 155 6.89 -3.99 -11.82
CA ILE A 155 6.35 -3.98 -10.46
C ILE A 155 4.87 -4.39 -10.46
N LEU A 156 4.06 -3.85 -11.36
CA LEU A 156 2.65 -4.22 -11.51
C LEU A 156 2.47 -5.71 -11.81
N ASP A 157 3.29 -6.27 -12.69
CA ASP A 157 3.25 -7.69 -13.04
C ASP A 157 3.51 -8.58 -11.82
N LEU A 158 4.44 -8.18 -10.96
CA LEU A 158 4.67 -8.87 -9.68
C LEU A 158 3.45 -8.77 -8.76
N VAL A 159 2.87 -7.59 -8.59
CA VAL A 159 1.67 -7.41 -7.76
C VAL A 159 0.51 -8.26 -8.28
N ARG A 160 0.30 -8.30 -9.59
CA ARG A 160 -0.72 -9.16 -10.23
C ARG A 160 -0.49 -10.66 -10.02
N LYS A 161 0.76 -11.10 -10.00
CA LYS A 161 1.09 -12.49 -9.62
C LYS A 161 0.67 -12.79 -8.19
N LEU A 162 0.87 -11.86 -7.26
CA LEU A 162 0.44 -12.01 -5.87
C LEU A 162 -1.10 -12.02 -5.74
N GLN A 163 -1.80 -11.31 -6.61
CA GLN A 163 -3.28 -11.30 -6.67
C GLN A 163 -3.86 -12.58 -7.27
N ASN A 164 -3.05 -13.41 -7.91
CA ASN A 164 -3.51 -14.68 -8.47
C ASN A 164 -4.01 -15.63 -7.37
N ASN A 165 -5.09 -16.36 -7.65
CA ASN A 165 -5.71 -17.30 -6.69
C ASN A 165 -4.78 -18.42 -6.22
N ARG A 166 -3.68 -18.68 -6.93
CA ARG A 166 -2.64 -19.62 -6.48
C ARG A 166 -1.77 -19.03 -5.36
N CYS A 167 -1.64 -17.72 -5.28
CA CYS A 167 -0.83 -17.03 -4.28
C CYS A 167 -1.65 -16.50 -3.11
N SER A 168 -2.81 -15.91 -3.39
CA SER A 168 -3.64 -15.24 -2.40
C SER A 168 -5.12 -15.55 -2.59
N ALA A 169 -5.90 -15.27 -1.55
CA ALA A 169 -7.36 -15.33 -1.60
C ALA A 169 -7.95 -14.05 -0.99
N ASN A 170 -9.22 -13.77 -1.32
CA ASN A 170 -9.95 -12.69 -0.65
C ASN A 170 -9.94 -12.94 0.87
N ILE A 171 -9.84 -11.90 1.66
CA ILE A 171 -9.75 -12.01 3.12
C ILE A 171 -11.00 -12.65 3.75
N ALA A 172 -12.15 -12.55 3.08
CA ALA A 172 -13.41 -13.14 3.53
C ALA A 172 -13.54 -14.65 3.23
N ASP A 173 -12.63 -15.21 2.41
CA ASP A 173 -12.60 -16.64 2.07
C ASP A 173 -11.70 -17.39 3.10
#